data_ed48792fb355511e82421cc76d8d1d57
#
_entry.id   ed48792fb355511e82421cc76d8d1d57
#
_cell.length_a   1.000
_cell.length_b   1.000
_cell.length_c   1.000
_cell.angle_alpha   90.00
_cell.angle_beta   90.00
_cell.angle_gamma   90.00
#
_symmetry.space_group_name_H-M   'P 1'
#
loop_
_entity.id
_entity.type
_entity.pdbx_description
1 polymer ?
#
loop_
_entity_poly.entity_id
_entity_poly.type
_entity_poly.pdbx_seq_one_letter_code
_entity_poly.pdbx_strand_id
1 'polypeptide(L)'
;MKRLFALTSKVAAAGVALAAMTSSAAAARPQPFKLTNIHFETNSSACDMGIQISFDTDGITEGSVEGPNEQVVYRFRSVDGMEGTHDVTEGFQERVEPPIIDLENALGCEPSEDAIPLNELLAAWPAGTYEFEGQSGGVEFEGVARLTHKIPAGPEITAPSDGAIVPHDASLLIRWNRVTRPIVPRLGPVEIAGYHVLVVDVTVPVLPPGKTKTSFDADVSKNETSFLVPKQYLEPNRIYELEILATEKGGNQTITEGGVFCTPPVTPANCKKP
;
A
#
# COMPACT_ATOMS: atom_id res chain seq x y z
N MET A 1 10.70 -6.40 107.78
CA MET A 1 9.70 -7.33 107.12
C MET A 1 8.65 -6.49 106.40
N LYS A 2 8.77 -6.24 105.12
CA LYS A 2 7.68 -5.72 104.26
C LYS A 2 7.98 -6.19 102.87
N ARG A 3 7.11 -7.03 102.35
CA ARG A 3 7.19 -7.55 100.96
C ARG A 3 6.58 -6.52 100.01
N LEU A 4 7.33 -6.14 99.02
CA LEU A 4 6.86 -5.31 97.90
C LEU A 4 6.36 -6.21 96.78
N PHE A 5 5.11 -6.07 96.38
CA PHE A 5 4.53 -6.67 95.24
C PHE A 5 4.81 -5.79 94.01
N ALA A 6 5.45 -6.36 93.00
CA ALA A 6 5.61 -5.72 91.69
C ALA A 6 4.46 -6.12 90.79
N LEU A 7 3.67 -5.15 90.30
CA LEU A 7 2.69 -5.29 89.27
C LEU A 7 3.39 -5.17 87.90
N THR A 8 3.38 -6.24 87.10
CA THR A 8 3.79 -6.19 85.69
C THR A 8 2.58 -5.91 84.81
N SER A 9 2.59 -4.71 84.20
CA SER A 9 1.61 -4.29 83.22
C SER A 9 1.99 -4.90 81.80
N LYS A 10 1.14 -5.73 81.28
CA LYS A 10 1.27 -6.22 79.87
C LYS A 10 0.63 -5.24 78.94
N VAL A 11 1.43 -4.53 78.15
CA VAL A 11 0.95 -3.73 76.98
C VAL A 11 0.81 -4.66 75.80
N ALA A 12 -0.41 -4.87 75.32
CA ALA A 12 -0.70 -5.55 74.14
C ALA A 12 -0.55 -4.59 72.91
N ALA A 13 0.47 -4.78 72.09
CA ALA A 13 0.62 -4.04 70.83
C ALA A 13 -0.30 -4.65 69.77
N ALA A 14 -1.36 -3.94 69.41
CA ALA A 14 -2.19 -4.29 68.25
C ALA A 14 -1.48 -3.84 66.96
N GLY A 15 -0.88 -4.79 66.24
CA GLY A 15 -0.33 -4.55 64.90
C GLY A 15 -1.44 -4.39 63.88
N VAL A 16 -1.60 -3.20 63.34
CA VAL A 16 -2.45 -2.96 62.17
C VAL A 16 -1.68 -3.40 60.91
N ALA A 17 -2.05 -4.54 60.34
CA ALA A 17 -1.51 -4.97 59.06
C ALA A 17 -2.20 -4.16 57.93
N LEU A 18 -1.48 -3.20 57.37
CA LEU A 18 -1.90 -2.47 56.17
C LEU A 18 -1.74 -3.38 54.96
N ALA A 19 -2.83 -4.02 54.52
CA ALA A 19 -2.85 -4.76 53.27
C ALA A 19 -2.80 -3.76 52.12
N ALA A 20 -1.63 -3.63 51.47
CA ALA A 20 -1.49 -2.90 50.23
C ALA A 20 -2.21 -3.68 49.16
N MET A 21 -3.43 -3.26 48.77
CA MET A 21 -4.10 -3.72 47.59
C MET A 21 -3.35 -3.13 46.37
N THR A 22 -2.45 -3.89 45.80
CA THR A 22 -1.93 -3.60 44.45
C THR A 22 -3.06 -3.90 43.47
N SER A 23 -3.83 -2.90 43.06
CA SER A 23 -4.69 -3.00 41.92
C SER A 23 -3.78 -3.09 40.70
N SER A 24 -3.64 -4.31 40.11
CA SER A 24 -3.10 -4.42 38.78
C SER A 24 -4.14 -3.76 37.86
N ALA A 25 -3.82 -2.55 37.38
CA ALA A 25 -4.58 -1.99 36.29
C ALA A 25 -4.51 -3.02 35.13
N ALA A 26 -5.62 -3.59 34.74
CA ALA A 26 -5.67 -4.39 33.52
C ALA A 26 -5.21 -3.46 32.38
N ALA A 27 -4.16 -3.85 31.67
CA ALA A 27 -3.71 -3.09 30.51
C ALA A 27 -4.92 -2.92 29.56
N ALA A 28 -5.16 -1.69 29.13
CA ALA A 28 -6.20 -1.43 28.14
C ALA A 28 -5.90 -2.26 26.89
N ARG A 29 -6.93 -2.80 26.25
CA ARG A 29 -6.71 -3.52 25.00
C ARG A 29 -6.27 -2.53 23.91
N PRO A 30 -5.29 -2.91 23.09
CA PRO A 30 -4.91 -2.10 21.95
C PRO A 30 -6.11 -1.76 21.04
N GLN A 31 -6.09 -0.59 20.46
CA GLN A 31 -7.06 -0.18 19.45
C GLN A 31 -6.67 -0.78 18.09
N PRO A 32 -7.61 -1.21 17.26
CA PRO A 32 -7.27 -1.69 15.93
C PRO A 32 -6.89 -0.53 15.00
N PHE A 33 -5.93 -0.74 14.10
CA PHE A 33 -5.83 0.07 12.89
C PHE A 33 -7.12 -0.08 12.07
N LYS A 34 -7.59 0.97 11.42
CA LYS A 34 -8.74 0.94 10.50
C LYS A 34 -8.41 0.20 9.21
N LEU A 35 -7.16 0.37 8.75
CA LEU A 35 -6.59 -0.30 7.60
C LEU A 35 -5.13 -0.65 7.88
N THR A 36 -4.71 -1.82 7.46
CA THR A 36 -3.30 -2.21 7.31
C THR A 36 -3.14 -2.95 5.99
N ASN A 37 -2.15 -2.58 5.21
CA ASN A 37 -1.89 -3.21 3.92
C ASN A 37 -0.39 -3.28 3.65
N ILE A 38 0.03 -4.39 3.03
CA ILE A 38 1.35 -4.58 2.46
C ILE A 38 1.21 -5.45 1.21
N HIS A 39 1.79 -5.01 0.10
CA HIS A 39 1.72 -5.77 -1.14
C HIS A 39 2.88 -5.44 -2.07
N PHE A 40 3.14 -6.34 -3.01
CA PHE A 40 3.99 -6.04 -4.15
C PHE A 40 3.21 -5.27 -5.21
N GLU A 41 3.81 -4.20 -5.69
CA GLU A 41 3.43 -3.57 -6.94
C GLU A 41 4.49 -3.89 -7.99
N THR A 42 4.03 -4.30 -9.17
CA THR A 42 4.88 -4.64 -10.31
C THR A 42 4.47 -3.80 -11.50
N ASN A 43 5.40 -3.13 -12.14
CA ASN A 43 5.15 -2.53 -13.46
C ASN A 43 5.64 -3.50 -14.55
N SER A 44 4.70 -4.16 -15.22
CA SER A 44 5.02 -5.11 -16.28
C SER A 44 5.58 -4.44 -17.54
N SER A 45 5.40 -3.13 -17.70
CA SER A 45 5.91 -2.36 -18.83
C SER A 45 7.33 -1.87 -18.61
N ALA A 46 7.71 -1.63 -17.34
CA ALA A 46 9.06 -1.24 -16.94
C ALA A 46 9.91 -2.42 -16.44
N CYS A 47 9.29 -3.59 -16.17
CA CYS A 47 9.92 -4.78 -15.60
C CYS A 47 10.53 -4.55 -14.21
N ASP A 48 9.97 -3.64 -13.44
CA ASP A 48 10.35 -3.37 -12.06
C ASP A 48 9.29 -3.85 -11.05
N MET A 49 9.69 -3.94 -9.80
CA MET A 49 8.82 -4.40 -8.72
C MET A 49 9.26 -3.84 -7.38
N GLY A 50 8.31 -3.30 -6.62
CA GLY A 50 8.54 -2.80 -5.28
C GLY A 50 7.52 -3.26 -4.26
N ILE A 51 7.64 -2.74 -3.05
CA ILE A 51 6.72 -2.94 -1.93
C ILE A 51 6.04 -1.63 -1.60
N GLN A 52 4.73 -1.72 -1.43
CA GLN A 52 3.91 -0.66 -0.87
C GLN A 52 3.37 -1.08 0.50
N ILE A 53 3.44 -0.17 1.46
CA ILE A 53 2.92 -0.32 2.81
C ILE A 53 1.97 0.84 3.08
N SER A 54 0.76 0.56 3.54
CA SER A 54 -0.19 1.60 3.92
C SER A 54 -0.98 1.26 5.17
N PHE A 55 -1.41 2.28 5.89
CA PHE A 55 -2.26 2.14 7.07
C PHE A 55 -3.19 3.35 7.24
N ASP A 56 -4.30 3.14 7.96
CA ASP A 56 -5.21 4.16 8.47
C ASP A 56 -5.49 3.90 9.96
N THR A 57 -5.56 4.96 10.75
CA THR A 57 -5.75 4.95 12.21
C THR A 57 -6.48 6.20 12.67
N ASP A 58 -6.86 6.25 13.95
CA ASP A 58 -7.46 7.45 14.57
C ASP A 58 -6.41 8.50 15.01
N GLY A 59 -5.12 8.22 14.79
CA GLY A 59 -4.02 9.11 15.11
C GLY A 59 -3.00 8.45 16.03
N ILE A 60 -1.76 8.32 15.55
CA ILE A 60 -0.63 7.76 16.28
C ILE A 60 0.57 8.69 16.18
N THR A 61 1.34 8.80 17.26
CA THR A 61 2.55 9.61 17.32
C THR A 61 3.80 8.87 16.88
N GLU A 62 3.79 7.56 17.01
CA GLU A 62 4.83 6.67 16.49
C GLU A 62 4.25 5.33 16.08
N GLY A 63 4.91 4.66 15.14
CA GLY A 63 4.50 3.34 14.70
C GLY A 63 5.63 2.59 14.03
N SER A 64 5.43 1.28 13.91
CA SER A 64 6.33 0.37 13.22
C SER A 64 5.58 -0.72 12.49
N VAL A 65 6.23 -1.28 11.48
CA VAL A 65 5.80 -2.50 10.79
C VAL A 65 6.91 -3.53 10.92
N GLU A 66 6.56 -4.70 11.44
CA GLU A 66 7.46 -5.81 11.64
C GLU A 66 7.10 -6.98 10.74
N GLY A 67 8.08 -7.55 10.07
CA GLY A 67 7.90 -8.68 9.17
C GLY A 67 7.93 -10.03 9.89
N PRO A 68 7.63 -11.13 9.17
CA PRO A 68 7.50 -12.46 9.77
C PRO A 68 8.80 -13.03 10.38
N ASN A 69 9.94 -12.38 10.16
CA ASN A 69 11.25 -12.74 10.75
C ASN A 69 11.65 -11.78 11.89
N GLU A 70 10.68 -11.11 12.52
CA GLU A 70 10.91 -10.14 13.60
C GLU A 70 11.81 -8.96 13.17
N GLN A 71 11.87 -8.68 11.85
CA GLN A 71 12.61 -7.53 11.36
C GLN A 71 11.68 -6.33 11.18
N VAL A 72 12.04 -5.19 11.77
CA VAL A 72 11.34 -3.93 11.54
C VAL A 72 11.66 -3.43 10.14
N VAL A 73 10.62 -3.40 9.28
CA VAL A 73 10.74 -2.96 7.87
C VAL A 73 10.37 -1.50 7.67
N TYR A 74 9.59 -0.94 8.58
CA TYR A 74 9.19 0.46 8.56
C TYR A 74 9.03 0.99 9.97
N ARG A 75 9.44 2.22 10.20
CA ARG A 75 9.23 2.93 11.48
C ARG A 75 9.11 4.42 11.22
N PHE A 76 8.21 5.06 11.94
CA PHE A 76 8.12 6.51 11.96
C PHE A 76 7.88 7.03 13.38
N ARG A 77 8.16 8.31 13.57
CA ARG A 77 7.82 9.06 14.77
C ARG A 77 7.49 10.48 14.37
N SER A 78 6.37 10.99 14.84
CA SER A 78 6.05 12.40 14.67
C SER A 78 6.96 13.29 15.53
N VAL A 79 7.14 14.53 15.11
CA VAL A 79 7.99 15.49 15.83
C VAL A 79 7.28 16.00 17.08
N ASP A 80 8.05 16.15 18.17
CA ASP A 80 7.53 16.67 19.44
C ASP A 80 7.06 18.13 19.31
N GLY A 81 6.05 18.51 20.08
CA GLY A 81 5.73 19.91 20.35
C GLY A 81 4.33 20.42 20.03
N MET A 82 3.44 19.61 19.43
CA MET A 82 2.06 20.02 19.17
C MET A 82 1.12 18.82 19.33
N GLU A 83 0.88 18.40 20.58
CA GLU A 83 -0.05 17.32 20.89
C GLU A 83 -1.39 17.48 20.15
N GLY A 84 -1.87 16.40 19.55
CA GLY A 84 -3.12 16.33 18.81
C GLY A 84 -3.12 16.91 17.39
N THR A 85 -2.04 17.55 16.94
CA THR A 85 -1.91 18.04 15.56
C THR A 85 -0.77 17.39 14.78
N HIS A 86 0.08 16.60 15.46
CA HIS A 86 1.18 15.86 14.86
C HIS A 86 0.90 14.36 14.76
N ASP A 87 -0.27 13.92 15.20
CA ASP A 87 -0.67 12.55 15.09
C ASP A 87 -0.88 12.18 13.62
N VAL A 88 -0.31 11.05 13.22
CA VAL A 88 -0.42 10.53 11.86
C VAL A 88 -1.67 9.66 11.77
N THR A 89 -2.60 10.01 10.90
CA THR A 89 -3.83 9.26 10.68
C THR A 89 -3.73 8.29 9.52
N GLU A 90 -2.90 8.62 8.52
CA GLU A 90 -2.68 7.79 7.35
C GLU A 90 -1.18 7.76 7.00
N GLY A 91 -0.72 6.61 6.54
CA GLY A 91 0.63 6.45 6.03
C GLY A 91 0.64 5.64 4.75
N PHE A 92 1.43 6.09 3.78
CA PHE A 92 1.76 5.37 2.57
C PHE A 92 3.26 5.42 2.36
N GLN A 93 3.85 4.25 2.12
CA GLN A 93 5.27 4.08 1.83
C GLN A 93 5.43 3.20 0.61
N GLU A 94 6.02 3.76 -0.40
CA GLU A 94 6.52 3.05 -1.56
C GLU A 94 8.02 2.87 -1.41
N ARG A 95 8.51 1.68 -1.71
CA ARG A 95 9.94 1.38 -1.71
C ARG A 95 10.49 1.50 -3.12
N VAL A 96 11.79 1.72 -3.21
CA VAL A 96 12.48 1.68 -4.52
C VAL A 96 12.12 0.39 -5.23
N GLU A 97 11.78 0.50 -6.50
CA GLU A 97 11.36 -0.57 -7.38
C GLU A 97 12.52 -0.93 -8.32
N PRO A 98 13.37 -1.91 -7.93
CA PRO A 98 14.46 -2.31 -8.80
C PRO A 98 13.90 -3.03 -10.05
N PRO A 99 14.57 -2.89 -11.19
CA PRO A 99 14.34 -3.76 -12.33
C PRO A 99 14.60 -5.24 -11.95
N ILE A 100 13.80 -6.14 -12.49
CA ILE A 100 13.82 -7.57 -12.12
C ILE A 100 14.26 -8.42 -13.33
N ILE A 101 15.40 -9.08 -13.23
CA ILE A 101 15.99 -9.93 -14.28
C ILE A 101 14.98 -10.97 -14.82
N ASP A 102 14.20 -11.59 -13.91
CA ASP A 102 13.19 -12.58 -14.29
C ASP A 102 12.06 -11.98 -15.13
N LEU A 103 11.69 -10.70 -14.87
CA LEU A 103 10.68 -9.98 -15.63
C LEU A 103 11.22 -9.49 -16.96
N GLU A 104 12.44 -8.95 -17.00
CA GLU A 104 13.11 -8.58 -18.24
C GLU A 104 13.16 -9.75 -19.22
N ASN A 105 13.55 -10.94 -18.72
CA ASN A 105 13.60 -12.16 -19.52
C ASN A 105 12.21 -12.67 -19.94
N ALA A 106 11.19 -12.53 -19.10
CA ALA A 106 9.85 -13.05 -19.36
C ALA A 106 9.01 -12.13 -20.25
N LEU A 107 9.19 -10.81 -20.14
CA LEU A 107 8.38 -9.79 -20.79
C LEU A 107 9.10 -9.10 -21.95
N GLY A 108 10.44 -9.22 -22.01
CA GLY A 108 11.25 -8.69 -23.12
C GLY A 108 11.60 -7.20 -22.96
N CYS A 109 11.66 -6.72 -21.72
CA CYS A 109 12.18 -5.37 -21.45
C CYS A 109 13.68 -5.29 -21.75
N GLU A 110 14.15 -4.08 -21.99
CA GLU A 110 15.61 -3.85 -22.14
C GLU A 110 16.34 -4.19 -20.82
N PRO A 111 17.43 -4.96 -20.87
CA PRO A 111 18.18 -5.33 -19.68
C PRO A 111 18.76 -4.12 -18.96
N SER A 112 18.62 -4.09 -17.65
CA SER A 112 19.20 -3.05 -16.78
C SER A 112 20.43 -3.56 -16.03
N GLU A 113 21.47 -2.71 -15.90
CA GLU A 113 22.66 -3.04 -15.12
C GLU A 113 22.37 -3.15 -13.61
N ASP A 114 21.31 -2.48 -13.15
CA ASP A 114 20.89 -2.48 -11.74
C ASP A 114 19.81 -3.55 -11.44
N ALA A 115 19.48 -4.41 -12.42
CA ALA A 115 18.46 -5.43 -12.25
C ALA A 115 18.89 -6.51 -11.24
N ILE A 116 17.95 -6.88 -10.35
CA ILE A 116 18.17 -7.92 -9.35
C ILE A 116 17.34 -9.19 -9.67
N PRO A 117 17.81 -10.38 -9.23
CA PRO A 117 16.97 -11.58 -9.34
C PRO A 117 15.69 -11.46 -8.51
N LEU A 118 14.57 -11.94 -9.05
CA LEU A 118 13.28 -11.93 -8.32
C LEU A 118 13.36 -12.63 -6.95
N ASN A 119 14.11 -13.72 -6.84
CA ASN A 119 14.25 -14.43 -5.58
C ASN A 119 14.98 -13.61 -4.50
N GLU A 120 15.83 -12.68 -4.86
CA GLU A 120 16.49 -11.76 -3.93
C GLU A 120 15.47 -10.78 -3.33
N LEU A 121 14.63 -10.16 -4.17
CA LEU A 121 13.55 -9.31 -3.69
C LEU A 121 12.56 -10.07 -2.80
N LEU A 122 12.14 -11.27 -3.21
CA LEU A 122 11.22 -12.11 -2.43
C LEU A 122 11.82 -12.60 -1.10
N ALA A 123 13.15 -12.77 -1.03
CA ALA A 123 13.83 -13.10 0.21
C ALA A 123 13.94 -11.91 1.16
N ALA A 124 14.12 -10.69 0.62
CA ALA A 124 14.10 -9.45 1.39
C ALA A 124 12.70 -9.15 1.97
N TRP A 125 11.65 -9.57 1.26
CA TRP A 125 10.24 -9.40 1.65
C TRP A 125 9.54 -10.76 1.73
N PRO A 126 9.78 -11.55 2.80
CA PRO A 126 9.24 -12.89 2.92
C PRO A 126 7.71 -12.88 3.03
N ALA A 127 7.07 -13.88 2.41
CA ALA A 127 5.64 -14.07 2.56
C ALA A 127 5.30 -14.44 4.01
N GLY A 128 4.25 -13.83 4.56
CA GLY A 128 3.84 -14.05 5.94
C GLY A 128 2.98 -12.93 6.48
N THR A 129 2.83 -12.91 7.80
CA THR A 129 2.11 -11.86 8.52
C THR A 129 3.09 -10.74 8.86
N TYR A 130 2.68 -9.51 8.60
CA TYR A 130 3.34 -8.29 9.01
C TYR A 130 2.49 -7.64 10.09
N GLU A 131 3.13 -7.30 11.20
CA GLU A 131 2.49 -6.71 12.37
C GLU A 131 2.68 -5.20 12.34
N PHE A 132 1.59 -4.49 12.54
CA PHE A 132 1.54 -3.03 12.59
C PHE A 132 1.31 -2.64 14.05
N GLU A 133 2.20 -1.87 14.60
CA GLU A 133 2.11 -1.35 15.94
C GLU A 133 2.15 0.17 15.93
N GLY A 134 1.41 0.81 16.82
CA GLY A 134 1.40 2.24 16.96
C GLY A 134 1.05 2.67 18.38
N GLN A 135 1.37 3.91 18.71
CA GLN A 135 0.93 4.47 19.99
C GLN A 135 0.68 5.99 19.91
N SER A 136 -0.24 6.46 20.74
CA SER A 136 -0.48 7.88 21.01
C SER A 136 -1.10 8.06 22.38
N GLY A 137 -0.57 9.00 23.18
CA GLY A 137 -1.15 9.38 24.49
C GLY A 137 -1.30 8.22 25.50
N GLY A 138 -0.48 7.16 25.40
CA GLY A 138 -0.56 5.95 26.21
C GLY A 138 -1.61 4.94 25.72
N VAL A 139 -2.18 5.14 24.53
CA VAL A 139 -3.05 4.18 23.83
C VAL A 139 -2.19 3.44 22.82
N GLU A 140 -2.24 2.11 22.86
CA GLU A 140 -1.59 1.23 21.91
C GLU A 140 -2.53 0.91 20.74
N PHE A 141 -1.98 0.74 19.52
CA PHE A 141 -2.68 0.34 18.33
C PHE A 141 -2.01 -0.89 17.74
N GLU A 142 -2.81 -1.84 17.28
CA GLU A 142 -2.33 -3.07 16.66
C GLU A 142 -3.10 -3.35 15.36
N GLY A 143 -2.40 -3.92 14.39
CA GLY A 143 -3.00 -4.39 13.14
C GLY A 143 -2.11 -5.42 12.48
N VAL A 144 -2.65 -6.15 11.52
CA VAL A 144 -1.90 -7.15 10.76
C VAL A 144 -2.25 -7.07 9.29
N ALA A 145 -1.25 -7.28 8.43
CA ALA A 145 -1.46 -7.49 7.01
C ALA A 145 -0.69 -8.74 6.57
N ARG A 146 -1.11 -9.37 5.47
CA ARG A 146 -0.48 -10.58 4.97
C ARG A 146 0.12 -10.35 3.59
N LEU A 147 1.44 -10.44 3.48
CA LEU A 147 2.14 -10.46 2.21
C LEU A 147 2.14 -11.88 1.64
N THR A 148 1.87 -12.01 0.34
CA THR A 148 2.01 -13.26 -0.42
C THR A 148 2.98 -13.04 -1.58
N HIS A 149 3.52 -14.12 -2.15
CA HIS A 149 4.31 -14.07 -3.39
C HIS A 149 3.47 -14.43 -4.63
N LYS A 150 2.14 -14.30 -4.53
CA LYS A 150 1.22 -14.51 -5.66
C LYS A 150 1.07 -13.22 -6.45
N ILE A 151 1.94 -13.03 -7.42
CA ILE A 151 2.00 -11.81 -8.22
C ILE A 151 1.33 -12.07 -9.57
N PRO A 152 0.24 -11.36 -9.93
CA PRO A 152 -0.46 -11.58 -11.18
C PRO A 152 0.36 -11.09 -12.38
N ALA A 153 0.09 -11.63 -13.56
CA ALA A 153 0.59 -11.02 -14.79
C ALA A 153 -0.09 -9.67 -15.02
N GLY A 154 0.57 -8.77 -15.76
CA GLY A 154 -0.05 -7.54 -16.22
C GLY A 154 -1.20 -7.79 -17.19
N PRO A 155 -2.26 -6.95 -17.17
CA PRO A 155 -3.32 -6.97 -18.16
C PRO A 155 -2.77 -6.65 -19.56
N GLU A 156 -3.10 -7.45 -20.58
CA GLU A 156 -2.81 -7.10 -21.96
C GLU A 156 -3.88 -6.15 -22.48
N ILE A 157 -3.53 -4.89 -22.69
CA ILE A 157 -4.44 -3.84 -23.14
C ILE A 157 -4.65 -3.98 -24.65
N THR A 158 -5.91 -4.10 -25.09
CA THR A 158 -6.26 -4.34 -26.50
C THR A 158 -6.93 -3.13 -27.17
N ALA A 159 -7.40 -2.15 -26.39
CA ALA A 159 -7.93 -0.89 -26.90
C ALA A 159 -7.94 0.18 -25.79
N PRO A 160 -7.68 1.47 -26.13
CA PRO A 160 -7.16 1.93 -27.41
C PRO A 160 -5.72 1.42 -27.64
N SER A 161 -5.23 1.45 -28.87
CA SER A 161 -3.82 1.23 -29.17
C SER A 161 -3.00 2.47 -28.80
N ASP A 162 -1.72 2.28 -28.49
CA ASP A 162 -0.80 3.40 -28.27
C ASP A 162 -0.80 4.35 -29.49
N GLY A 163 -0.79 5.67 -29.22
CA GLY A 163 -0.87 6.73 -30.23
C GLY A 163 -2.25 6.90 -30.88
N ALA A 164 -3.30 6.23 -30.40
CA ALA A 164 -4.62 6.34 -30.98
C ALA A 164 -5.20 7.75 -30.87
N ILE A 165 -5.89 8.22 -31.91
CA ILE A 165 -6.69 9.44 -31.87
C ILE A 165 -8.15 9.07 -31.63
N VAL A 166 -8.71 9.52 -30.51
CA VAL A 166 -10.08 9.21 -30.09
C VAL A 166 -10.94 10.47 -30.03
N PRO A 167 -12.24 10.39 -30.34
CA PRO A 167 -13.12 11.56 -30.24
C PRO A 167 -13.31 11.97 -28.78
N HIS A 168 -13.29 13.28 -28.48
CA HIS A 168 -13.54 13.81 -27.14
C HIS A 168 -15.04 14.00 -26.84
N ASP A 169 -15.90 13.94 -27.85
CA ASP A 169 -17.36 14.11 -27.76
C ASP A 169 -18.12 12.78 -27.65
N ALA A 170 -17.39 11.66 -27.61
CA ALA A 170 -17.91 10.32 -27.39
C ALA A 170 -17.18 9.63 -26.22
N SER A 171 -17.87 8.72 -25.53
CA SER A 171 -17.23 7.89 -24.49
C SER A 171 -16.23 6.92 -25.11
N LEU A 172 -15.10 6.69 -24.44
CA LEU A 172 -14.03 5.81 -24.88
C LEU A 172 -14.19 4.43 -24.26
N LEU A 173 -14.24 3.40 -25.07
CA LEU A 173 -14.22 2.01 -24.61
C LEU A 173 -12.77 1.52 -24.50
N ILE A 174 -12.32 1.26 -23.27
CA ILE A 174 -11.06 0.59 -22.96
C ILE A 174 -11.30 -0.92 -22.90
N ARG A 175 -10.33 -1.72 -23.35
CA ARG A 175 -10.40 -3.19 -23.34
C ARG A 175 -9.06 -3.82 -23.03
N TRP A 176 -9.11 -4.95 -22.31
CA TRP A 176 -7.95 -5.77 -21.98
C TRP A 176 -8.28 -7.26 -21.97
N ASN A 177 -7.27 -8.10 -22.04
CA ASN A 177 -7.44 -9.53 -21.86
C ASN A 177 -7.49 -9.93 -20.38
N ARG A 178 -8.32 -10.92 -20.05
CA ARG A 178 -8.44 -11.43 -18.68
C ARG A 178 -7.11 -11.98 -18.18
N VAL A 179 -6.67 -11.54 -17.02
CA VAL A 179 -5.51 -12.10 -16.34
C VAL A 179 -5.89 -13.40 -15.64
N THR A 180 -5.16 -14.49 -15.94
CA THR A 180 -5.41 -15.83 -15.38
C THR A 180 -4.15 -16.53 -14.89
N ARG A 181 -3.00 -15.89 -15.05
CA ARG A 181 -1.69 -16.49 -14.74
C ARG A 181 -0.83 -15.54 -13.88
N PRO A 182 0.14 -16.09 -13.13
CA PRO A 182 1.13 -15.27 -12.46
C PRO A 182 2.07 -14.62 -13.49
N ILE A 183 2.80 -13.57 -13.05
CA ILE A 183 3.76 -12.87 -13.91
C ILE A 183 4.92 -13.79 -14.31
N VAL A 184 5.37 -14.65 -13.40
CA VAL A 184 6.28 -15.77 -13.70
C VAL A 184 5.69 -17.09 -13.21
N PRO A 185 5.74 -18.17 -13.99
CA PRO A 185 5.03 -19.43 -13.68
C PRO A 185 5.38 -20.08 -12.33
N ARG A 186 6.63 -19.90 -11.85
CA ARG A 186 7.09 -20.49 -10.59
C ARG A 186 6.41 -19.90 -9.33
N LEU A 187 5.74 -18.75 -9.42
CA LEU A 187 5.03 -18.13 -8.29
C LEU A 187 3.69 -18.83 -7.96
N GLY A 188 3.31 -19.83 -8.76
CA GLY A 188 2.08 -20.60 -8.57
C GLY A 188 0.81 -19.84 -9.01
N PRO A 189 -0.37 -20.43 -8.78
CA PRO A 189 -1.63 -19.89 -9.28
C PRO A 189 -2.02 -18.60 -8.55
N VAL A 190 -2.64 -17.69 -9.29
CA VAL A 190 -3.20 -16.42 -8.80
C VAL A 190 -4.72 -16.41 -8.92
N GLU A 191 -5.38 -15.69 -8.05
CA GLU A 191 -6.83 -15.42 -8.11
C GLU A 191 -7.04 -13.90 -8.16
N ILE A 192 -7.53 -13.41 -9.30
CA ILE A 192 -7.76 -11.98 -9.50
C ILE A 192 -8.97 -11.54 -8.67
N ALA A 193 -8.81 -10.47 -7.92
CA ALA A 193 -9.86 -9.80 -7.17
C ALA A 193 -10.60 -8.75 -7.99
N GLY A 194 -9.88 -8.00 -8.80
CA GLY A 194 -10.40 -6.92 -9.64
C GLY A 194 -9.34 -6.33 -10.57
N TYR A 195 -9.76 -5.29 -11.27
CA TYR A 195 -8.90 -4.44 -12.07
C TYR A 195 -9.07 -2.99 -11.63
N HIS A 196 -8.06 -2.20 -11.89
CA HIS A 196 -8.09 -0.76 -11.67
C HIS A 196 -7.72 -0.08 -12.99
N VAL A 197 -8.57 0.82 -13.48
CA VAL A 197 -8.34 1.55 -14.73
C VAL A 197 -8.02 2.99 -14.39
N LEU A 198 -6.85 3.43 -14.80
CA LEU A 198 -6.37 4.79 -14.60
C LEU A 198 -6.13 5.46 -15.95
N VAL A 199 -6.70 6.66 -16.12
CA VAL A 199 -6.47 7.52 -17.30
C VAL A 199 -6.05 8.89 -16.80
N VAL A 200 -4.84 9.31 -17.15
CA VAL A 200 -4.23 10.55 -16.64
C VAL A 200 -4.00 11.54 -17.79
N ASP A 201 -4.46 12.79 -17.63
CA ASP A 201 -4.09 13.87 -18.56
C ASP A 201 -2.61 14.23 -18.35
N VAL A 202 -1.78 13.90 -19.32
CA VAL A 202 -0.34 14.17 -19.33
C VAL A 202 0.07 15.27 -20.31
N THR A 203 -0.90 16.01 -20.86
CA THR A 203 -0.66 17.08 -21.83
C THR A 203 0.36 18.11 -21.33
N VAL A 204 0.38 18.36 -20.03
CA VAL A 204 1.36 19.25 -19.37
C VAL A 204 2.22 18.39 -18.44
N PRO A 205 3.48 18.13 -18.79
CA PRO A 205 4.34 17.22 -18.04
C PRO A 205 4.66 17.74 -16.62
N VAL A 206 4.80 19.06 -16.48
CA VAL A 206 5.10 19.69 -15.18
C VAL A 206 4.00 20.71 -14.87
N LEU A 207 3.24 20.45 -13.82
CA LEU A 207 2.16 21.34 -13.39
C LEU A 207 2.68 22.47 -12.51
N PRO A 208 2.06 23.66 -12.59
CA PRO A 208 2.34 24.75 -11.67
C PRO A 208 2.07 24.32 -10.21
N PRO A 209 2.73 24.95 -9.21
CA PRO A 209 2.45 24.70 -7.80
C PRO A 209 0.97 24.80 -7.47
N GLY A 210 0.45 23.86 -6.70
CA GLY A 210 -0.96 23.80 -6.30
C GLY A 210 -1.93 23.25 -7.36
N LYS A 211 -1.40 22.72 -8.46
CA LYS A 211 -2.19 21.96 -9.46
C LYS A 211 -1.85 20.48 -9.36
N THR A 212 -2.85 19.65 -9.61
CA THR A 212 -2.69 18.17 -9.75
C THR A 212 -3.07 17.77 -11.16
N LYS A 213 -2.49 16.67 -11.65
CA LYS A 213 -2.93 16.06 -12.92
C LYS A 213 -4.38 15.64 -12.77
N THR A 214 -5.18 15.88 -13.80
CA THR A 214 -6.54 15.37 -13.85
C THR A 214 -6.47 13.89 -14.18
N SER A 215 -7.01 13.05 -13.30
CA SER A 215 -7.07 11.60 -13.48
C SER A 215 -8.51 11.11 -13.45
N PHE A 216 -8.79 10.12 -14.24
CA PHE A 216 -9.97 9.28 -14.15
C PHE A 216 -9.50 7.93 -13.59
N ASP A 217 -10.17 7.47 -12.56
CA ASP A 217 -9.76 6.36 -11.74
C ASP A 217 -11.00 5.50 -11.43
N ALA A 218 -10.93 4.18 -11.68
CA ALA A 218 -12.07 3.30 -11.51
C ALA A 218 -11.68 1.87 -11.15
N ASP A 219 -12.27 1.36 -10.06
CA ASP A 219 -12.26 -0.06 -9.75
C ASP A 219 -13.25 -0.83 -10.64
N VAL A 220 -12.79 -1.92 -11.20
CA VAL A 220 -13.54 -2.74 -12.13
C VAL A 220 -13.57 -4.19 -11.65
N SER A 221 -14.76 -4.80 -11.69
CA SER A 221 -14.95 -6.21 -11.29
C SER A 221 -14.02 -7.14 -12.07
N LYS A 222 -13.52 -8.18 -11.38
CA LYS A 222 -12.70 -9.26 -12.00
C LYS A 222 -13.36 -9.96 -13.19
N ASN A 223 -14.68 -9.85 -13.31
CA ASN A 223 -15.44 -10.48 -14.41
C ASN A 223 -15.47 -9.63 -15.67
N GLU A 224 -15.14 -8.36 -15.58
CA GLU A 224 -15.11 -7.42 -16.69
C GLU A 224 -13.72 -7.39 -17.34
N THR A 225 -13.71 -7.14 -18.64
CA THR A 225 -12.50 -6.95 -19.45
C THR A 225 -12.64 -5.72 -20.35
N SER A 226 -13.53 -4.82 -19.96
CA SER A 226 -13.71 -3.54 -20.63
C SER A 226 -14.28 -2.52 -19.66
N PHE A 227 -14.00 -1.25 -19.92
CA PHE A 227 -14.53 -0.12 -19.18
C PHE A 227 -14.81 1.05 -20.11
N LEU A 228 -15.87 1.80 -19.83
CA LEU A 228 -16.28 2.96 -20.62
C LEU A 228 -15.91 4.25 -19.90
N VAL A 229 -14.86 4.93 -20.36
CA VAL A 229 -14.50 6.27 -19.87
C VAL A 229 -15.55 7.28 -20.38
N PRO A 230 -16.22 8.02 -19.50
CA PRO A 230 -17.25 8.96 -19.92
C PRO A 230 -16.67 10.13 -20.71
N LYS A 231 -17.38 10.55 -21.76
CA LYS A 231 -16.96 11.68 -22.60
C LYS A 231 -16.72 12.98 -21.82
N GLN A 232 -17.36 13.14 -20.65
CA GLN A 232 -17.21 14.32 -19.81
C GLN A 232 -15.81 14.49 -19.24
N TYR A 233 -15.03 13.41 -19.21
CA TYR A 233 -13.63 13.45 -18.81
C TYR A 233 -12.71 13.84 -19.97
N LEU A 234 -13.09 13.49 -21.21
CA LEU A 234 -12.26 13.68 -22.38
C LEU A 234 -12.40 15.14 -22.91
N GLU A 235 -11.33 15.89 -22.80
CA GLU A 235 -11.26 17.27 -23.32
C GLU A 235 -10.58 17.29 -24.70
N PRO A 236 -10.85 18.30 -25.56
CA PRO A 236 -10.16 18.45 -26.83
C PRO A 236 -8.69 18.84 -26.62
N ASN A 237 -7.84 18.44 -27.57
CA ASN A 237 -6.40 18.78 -27.58
C ASN A 237 -5.63 18.26 -26.35
N ARG A 238 -5.88 17.01 -25.93
CA ARG A 238 -5.24 16.36 -24.80
C ARG A 238 -4.47 15.12 -25.21
N ILE A 239 -3.48 14.79 -24.38
CA ILE A 239 -2.73 13.54 -24.38
C ILE A 239 -3.05 12.84 -23.06
N TYR A 240 -3.58 11.64 -23.13
CA TYR A 240 -3.94 10.83 -21.97
C TYR A 240 -3.06 9.59 -21.92
N GLU A 241 -2.53 9.29 -20.75
CA GLU A 241 -1.87 8.03 -20.44
C GLU A 241 -2.88 7.04 -19.89
N LEU A 242 -2.80 5.79 -20.35
CA LEU A 242 -3.67 4.70 -19.90
C LEU A 242 -2.84 3.67 -19.12
N GLU A 243 -3.32 3.31 -17.95
CA GLU A 243 -2.78 2.23 -17.15
C GLU A 243 -3.91 1.30 -16.69
N ILE A 244 -3.64 0.01 -16.65
CA ILE A 244 -4.55 -0.97 -16.07
C ILE A 244 -3.78 -1.85 -15.11
N LEU A 245 -4.30 -1.96 -13.89
CA LEU A 245 -3.76 -2.83 -12.87
C LEU A 245 -4.63 -4.08 -12.75
N ALA A 246 -4.01 -5.23 -12.58
CA ALA A 246 -4.66 -6.45 -12.10
C ALA A 246 -4.30 -6.64 -10.63
N THR A 247 -5.31 -6.71 -9.75
CA THR A 247 -5.10 -6.95 -8.33
C THR A 247 -5.44 -8.39 -7.99
N GLU A 248 -4.50 -9.08 -7.36
CA GLU A 248 -4.67 -10.45 -6.83
C GLU A 248 -5.35 -10.38 -5.45
N LYS A 249 -6.03 -11.44 -5.06
CA LYS A 249 -6.84 -11.52 -3.84
C LYS A 249 -6.07 -11.25 -2.53
N GLY A 250 -4.75 -11.47 -2.54
CA GLY A 250 -3.85 -11.15 -1.44
C GLY A 250 -3.37 -9.69 -1.42
N GLY A 251 -3.79 -8.87 -2.40
CA GLY A 251 -3.45 -7.46 -2.50
C GLY A 251 -2.33 -7.13 -3.49
N ASN A 252 -1.50 -8.10 -3.90
CA ASN A 252 -0.47 -7.84 -4.89
C ASN A 252 -1.07 -7.39 -6.22
N GLN A 253 -0.43 -6.42 -6.86
CA GLN A 253 -0.93 -5.83 -8.09
C GLN A 253 0.14 -5.74 -9.17
N THR A 254 -0.31 -5.74 -10.42
CA THR A 254 0.57 -5.55 -11.58
C THR A 254 -0.04 -4.54 -12.52
N ILE A 255 0.69 -3.47 -12.75
CA ILE A 255 0.38 -2.41 -13.70
C ILE A 255 0.86 -2.82 -15.10
N THR A 256 0.07 -2.48 -16.11
CA THR A 256 0.50 -2.40 -17.49
C THR A 256 0.18 -1.02 -18.05
N GLU A 257 1.17 -0.34 -18.59
CA GLU A 257 0.99 0.89 -19.33
C GLU A 257 0.45 0.59 -20.74
N GLY A 258 -0.69 1.21 -21.08
CA GLY A 258 -1.29 1.11 -22.41
C GLY A 258 -0.73 2.12 -23.42
N GLY A 259 0.32 2.84 -23.02
CA GLY A 259 0.82 3.97 -23.78
C GLY A 259 -0.12 5.19 -23.67
N VAL A 260 -0.16 6.01 -24.71
CA VAL A 260 -1.00 7.22 -24.73
C VAL A 260 -2.06 7.13 -25.82
N PHE A 261 -3.16 7.82 -25.61
CA PHE A 261 -4.12 8.18 -26.65
C PHE A 261 -4.39 9.67 -26.61
N CYS A 262 -4.87 10.22 -27.71
CA CYS A 262 -5.02 11.67 -27.83
C CYS A 262 -6.37 12.05 -28.41
N THR A 263 -6.79 13.28 -28.10
CA THR A 263 -8.01 13.85 -28.68
C THR A 263 -7.69 14.93 -29.70
N PRO A 264 -8.50 15.07 -30.78
CA PRO A 264 -8.31 16.13 -31.76
C PRO A 264 -8.29 17.52 -31.12
N PRO A 265 -7.50 18.47 -31.66
CA PRO A 265 -6.74 18.41 -32.92
C PRO A 265 -5.33 17.84 -32.82
N VAL A 266 -4.94 17.15 -31.71
CA VAL A 266 -3.65 16.42 -31.68
C VAL A 266 -3.58 15.46 -32.87
N THR A 267 -2.48 15.49 -33.60
CA THR A 267 -2.29 14.60 -34.75
C THR A 267 -1.59 13.31 -34.31
N PRO A 268 -1.68 12.18 -35.06
CA PRO A 268 -0.97 10.94 -34.70
C PRO A 268 0.53 11.12 -34.53
N ALA A 269 1.18 11.98 -35.30
CA ALA A 269 2.61 12.28 -35.19
C ALA A 269 3.01 12.95 -33.86
N ASN A 270 2.07 13.65 -33.23
CA ASN A 270 2.25 14.36 -31.98
C ASN A 270 1.61 13.64 -30.77
N CYS A 271 0.92 12.52 -31.00
CA CYS A 271 0.32 11.70 -29.95
C CYS A 271 1.38 10.78 -29.35
N LYS A 272 2.15 11.34 -28.40
CA LYS A 272 3.19 10.63 -27.67
C LYS A 272 3.35 11.26 -26.29
N LYS A 273 3.90 10.51 -25.34
CA LYS A 273 4.19 11.00 -23.97
C LYS A 273 5.12 12.21 -24.08
N PRO A 274 4.79 13.35 -23.42
CA PRO A 274 5.59 14.59 -23.47
C PRO A 274 6.96 14.45 -22.84
#